data_6162faefd193b3c74accb4dc37e89277
#
_entry.id   6162faefd193b3c74accb4dc37e89277
#
_cell.length_a   1.000
_cell.length_b   1.000
_cell.length_c   1.000
_cell.angle_alpha   90.00
_cell.angle_beta   90.00
_cell.angle_gamma   90.00
#
_symmetry.space_group_name_H-M   'P 1'
#
loop_
_entity.id
_entity.type
_entity.pdbx_description
1 polymer ?
#
loop_
_entity_poly.entity_id
_entity_poly.type
_entity_poly.pdbx_seq_one_letter_code
_entity_poly.pdbx_strand_id
1 'polypeptide(L)'
;MTTIRRELRAGAAKEQPPPPPLLPFEVLVKPLALRFRYHFEGDRPTNRIDKPEWFLAHITGLVATYAASFLPTVVQPILAASADPLVNRRDAVVEFVTALLPIVRRKARRLLPLIVDQAPLLSHLIHEMIKFDAELRDDFGYSPFGADGVVWKGLTHDLLVVEGGFGGWLQVEKECMFPSCALSLSSTLL
;
A
#
# COMPACT_ATOMS: atom_id res chain seq x y z
N MET A 1 -5.09 34.78 14.87
CA MET A 1 -4.48 33.74 13.98
C MET A 1 -3.88 32.54 14.71
N THR A 2 -3.99 32.42 16.04
CA THR A 2 -3.33 31.39 16.85
C THR A 2 -4.20 30.15 17.12
N THR A 3 -5.51 30.26 17.01
CA THR A 3 -6.47 29.20 17.38
C THR A 3 -6.57 28.11 16.31
N ILE A 4 -6.56 28.46 15.03
CA ILE A 4 -6.67 27.50 13.91
C ILE A 4 -5.46 26.55 13.83
N ARG A 5 -4.25 27.03 14.19
CA ARG A 5 -3.04 26.19 14.23
C ARG A 5 -3.04 25.17 15.37
N ARG A 6 -3.83 25.39 16.41
CA ARG A 6 -3.94 24.51 17.58
C ARG A 6 -4.93 23.36 17.31
N GLU A 7 -5.99 23.63 16.55
CA GLU A 7 -7.00 22.63 16.17
C GLU A 7 -6.47 21.64 15.09
N LEU A 8 -5.62 22.10 14.16
CA LEU A 8 -4.95 21.22 13.20
C LEU A 8 -3.93 20.27 13.84
N ARG A 9 -3.40 20.59 15.04
CA ARG A 9 -2.54 19.68 15.80
C ARG A 9 -3.30 18.71 16.71
N ALA A 10 -4.53 19.00 17.06
CA ALA A 10 -5.38 18.15 17.90
C ALA A 10 -6.04 17.01 17.12
N GLY A 11 -6.13 17.13 15.79
CA GLY A 11 -6.73 16.12 14.89
C GLY A 11 -5.79 15.03 14.38
N ALA A 12 -4.50 15.07 14.74
CA ALA A 12 -3.61 13.94 14.53
C ALA A 12 -3.85 12.89 15.62
N ALA A 13 -4.98 12.17 15.53
CA ALA A 13 -5.11 10.89 16.20
C ALA A 13 -3.85 10.11 15.85
N LYS A 14 -3.08 9.67 16.85
CA LYS A 14 -1.89 8.83 16.64
C LYS A 14 -2.34 7.68 15.77
N GLU A 15 -1.90 7.71 14.52
CA GLU A 15 -2.17 6.66 13.56
C GLU A 15 -1.59 5.38 14.12
N GLN A 16 -2.48 4.50 14.57
CA GLN A 16 -2.06 3.25 15.17
C GLN A 16 -1.68 2.31 14.03
N PRO A 17 -0.44 1.82 13.98
CA PRO A 17 -0.06 0.86 12.96
C PRO A 17 -0.92 -0.41 13.12
N PRO A 18 -1.21 -1.13 12.03
CA PRO A 18 -1.90 -2.39 12.11
C PRO A 18 -1.16 -3.34 13.06
N PRO A 19 -1.89 -4.18 13.81
CA PRO A 19 -1.28 -5.15 14.70
C PRO A 19 -0.33 -6.07 13.91
N PRO A 20 0.80 -6.49 14.50
CA PRO A 20 1.72 -7.39 13.82
C PRO A 20 1.01 -8.70 13.48
N PRO A 21 1.34 -9.32 12.33
CA PRO A 21 0.79 -10.62 11.97
C PRO A 21 1.29 -11.70 12.94
N LEU A 22 0.53 -12.78 13.06
CA LEU A 22 0.96 -13.94 13.84
C LEU A 22 2.22 -14.56 13.23
N LEU A 23 3.13 -15.03 14.07
CA LEU A 23 4.43 -15.62 13.67
C LEU A 23 4.34 -16.69 12.57
N PRO A 24 3.36 -17.62 12.56
CA PRO A 24 3.21 -18.57 11.46
C PRO A 24 3.06 -17.93 10.08
N PHE A 25 2.37 -16.79 9.99
CA PHE A 25 2.22 -16.06 8.72
C PHE A 25 3.51 -15.37 8.31
N GLU A 26 4.28 -14.83 9.25
CA GLU A 26 5.62 -14.30 8.94
C GLU A 26 6.52 -15.40 8.34
N VAL A 27 6.45 -16.60 8.90
CA VAL A 27 7.23 -17.76 8.41
C VAL A 27 6.73 -18.20 7.02
N LEU A 28 5.40 -18.27 6.82
CA LEU A 28 4.78 -18.64 5.56
C LEU A 28 5.17 -17.67 4.42
N VAL A 29 5.28 -16.39 4.73
CA VAL A 29 5.59 -15.34 3.74
C VAL A 29 7.08 -15.27 3.39
N LYS A 30 7.99 -15.78 4.22
CA LYS A 30 9.45 -15.73 3.96
C LYS A 30 9.86 -16.24 2.57
N PRO A 31 9.46 -17.46 2.12
CA PRO A 31 9.81 -17.95 0.79
C PRO A 31 9.19 -17.11 -0.32
N LEU A 32 7.97 -16.58 -0.11
CA LEU A 32 7.30 -15.70 -1.06
C LEU A 32 8.05 -14.36 -1.20
N ALA A 33 8.53 -13.80 -0.09
CA ALA A 33 9.36 -12.61 -0.06
C ALA A 33 10.70 -12.82 -0.78
N LEU A 34 11.31 -14.00 -0.68
CA LEU A 34 12.53 -14.33 -1.41
C LEU A 34 12.28 -14.38 -2.91
N ARG A 35 11.19 -15.04 -3.33
CA ARG A 35 10.78 -15.10 -4.73
C ARG A 35 10.45 -13.72 -5.28
N PHE A 36 9.72 -12.90 -4.52
CA PHE A 36 9.43 -11.51 -4.89
C PHE A 36 10.72 -10.71 -5.12
N ARG A 37 11.67 -10.77 -4.19
CA ARG A 37 12.97 -10.08 -4.32
C ARG A 37 13.72 -10.52 -5.56
N TYR A 38 13.73 -11.82 -5.85
CA TYR A 38 14.37 -12.35 -7.06
C TYR A 38 13.81 -11.72 -8.34
N HIS A 39 12.49 -11.54 -8.42
CA HIS A 39 11.85 -11.00 -9.62
C HIS A 39 11.84 -9.47 -9.68
N PHE A 40 11.69 -8.78 -8.54
CA PHE A 40 11.35 -7.36 -8.52
C PHE A 40 12.36 -6.45 -7.80
N GLU A 41 13.45 -6.99 -7.25
CA GLU A 41 14.47 -6.18 -6.56
C GLU A 41 15.91 -6.38 -7.13
N GLY A 42 16.10 -7.27 -8.11
CA GLY A 42 17.38 -7.54 -8.77
C GLY A 42 17.39 -7.08 -10.23
N ASP A 43 18.43 -7.50 -10.96
CA ASP A 43 18.64 -7.19 -12.40
C ASP A 43 17.81 -8.10 -13.31
N ARG A 44 16.52 -8.20 -13.05
CA ARG A 44 15.61 -9.03 -13.84
C ARG A 44 14.73 -8.18 -14.76
N PRO A 45 14.34 -8.70 -15.94
CA PRO A 45 13.45 -8.01 -16.87
C PRO A 45 12.10 -7.64 -16.27
N THR A 46 11.68 -8.32 -15.20
CA THR A 46 10.46 -8.07 -14.45
C THR A 46 10.59 -6.92 -13.44
N ASN A 47 11.81 -6.50 -13.11
CA ASN A 47 12.06 -5.37 -12.21
C ASN A 47 12.05 -4.05 -12.98
N ARG A 48 10.89 -3.63 -13.45
CA ARG A 48 10.71 -2.40 -14.22
C ARG A 48 10.15 -1.27 -13.36
N ILE A 49 10.73 -0.08 -13.50
CA ILE A 49 10.30 1.13 -12.79
C ILE A 49 9.00 1.67 -13.38
N ASP A 50 8.83 1.54 -14.69
CA ASP A 50 7.67 2.01 -15.46
C ASP A 50 6.48 1.03 -15.44
N LYS A 51 6.60 -0.11 -14.72
CA LYS A 51 5.57 -1.16 -14.63
C LYS A 51 5.28 -1.56 -13.19
N PRO A 52 4.79 -0.64 -12.34
CA PRO A 52 4.47 -0.94 -10.95
C PRO A 52 3.36 -1.98 -10.81
N GLU A 53 2.43 -2.04 -11.77
CA GLU A 53 1.37 -3.03 -11.82
C GLU A 53 1.88 -4.48 -11.78
N TRP A 54 3.09 -4.76 -12.27
CA TRP A 54 3.61 -6.13 -12.29
C TRP A 54 3.91 -6.68 -10.90
N PHE A 55 4.56 -5.88 -10.04
CA PHE A 55 4.84 -6.35 -8.69
C PHE A 55 3.61 -6.28 -7.77
N LEU A 56 2.69 -5.35 -8.01
CA LEU A 56 1.42 -5.26 -7.29
C LEU A 56 0.52 -6.44 -7.62
N ALA A 57 0.28 -6.71 -8.92
CA ALA A 57 -0.48 -7.86 -9.39
C ALA A 57 0.12 -9.20 -8.95
N HIS A 58 1.44 -9.31 -8.80
CA HIS A 58 2.06 -10.51 -8.24
C HIS A 58 1.61 -10.74 -6.78
N ILE A 59 1.50 -9.69 -5.98
CA ILE A 59 1.05 -9.81 -4.58
C ILE A 59 -0.45 -10.11 -4.50
N THR A 60 -1.31 -9.40 -5.26
CA THR A 60 -2.75 -9.70 -5.27
C THR A 60 -3.03 -11.10 -5.81
N GLY A 61 -2.26 -11.56 -6.79
CA GLY A 61 -2.32 -12.95 -7.28
C GLY A 61 -1.93 -13.99 -6.22
N LEU A 62 -0.94 -13.69 -5.35
CA LEU A 62 -0.64 -14.55 -4.20
C LEU A 62 -1.81 -14.57 -3.22
N VAL A 63 -2.37 -13.40 -2.87
CA VAL A 63 -3.52 -13.32 -1.97
C VAL A 63 -4.69 -14.13 -2.54
N ALA A 64 -5.05 -13.93 -3.81
CA ALA A 64 -6.11 -14.67 -4.48
C ALA A 64 -5.88 -16.19 -4.44
N THR A 65 -4.65 -16.63 -4.74
CA THR A 65 -4.30 -18.06 -4.74
C THR A 65 -4.47 -18.70 -3.37
N TYR A 66 -4.00 -18.05 -2.32
CA TYR A 66 -4.08 -18.59 -0.96
C TYR A 66 -5.48 -18.44 -0.35
N ALA A 67 -6.17 -17.34 -0.63
CA ALA A 67 -7.54 -17.07 -0.16
C ALA A 67 -8.59 -17.98 -0.83
N ALA A 68 -8.33 -18.47 -2.05
CA ALA A 68 -9.26 -19.36 -2.75
C ALA A 68 -9.50 -20.69 -2.02
N SER A 69 -8.53 -21.21 -1.29
CA SER A 69 -8.64 -22.53 -0.68
C SER A 69 -7.86 -22.65 0.62
N PHE A 70 -6.53 -22.51 0.60
CA PHE A 70 -5.66 -22.85 1.72
C PHE A 70 -6.00 -22.09 3.01
N LEU A 71 -6.15 -20.77 2.94
CA LEU A 71 -6.43 -19.96 4.12
C LEU A 71 -7.81 -20.30 4.75
N PRO A 72 -8.93 -20.33 4.00
CA PRO A 72 -10.24 -20.61 4.59
C PRO A 72 -10.45 -22.06 5.01
N THR A 73 -9.84 -23.04 4.29
CA THR A 73 -10.13 -24.46 4.54
C THR A 73 -9.15 -25.12 5.51
N VAL A 74 -7.92 -24.61 5.61
CA VAL A 74 -6.88 -25.20 6.47
C VAL A 74 -6.53 -24.26 7.63
N VAL A 75 -6.20 -23.01 7.33
CA VAL A 75 -5.64 -22.11 8.34
C VAL A 75 -6.73 -21.55 9.26
N GLN A 76 -7.86 -21.09 8.69
CA GLN A 76 -8.94 -20.49 9.48
C GLN A 76 -9.53 -21.43 10.54
N PRO A 77 -9.79 -22.73 10.25
CA PRO A 77 -10.24 -23.67 11.27
C PRO A 77 -9.22 -23.87 12.42
N ILE A 78 -7.92 -23.85 12.10
CA ILE A 78 -6.85 -23.96 13.11
C ILE A 78 -6.86 -22.74 14.03
N LEU A 79 -6.98 -21.53 13.46
CA LEU A 79 -7.09 -20.31 14.26
C LEU A 79 -8.33 -20.32 15.14
N ALA A 80 -9.49 -20.70 14.58
CA ALA A 80 -10.75 -20.76 15.32
C ALA A 80 -10.76 -21.80 16.44
N ALA A 81 -10.01 -22.88 16.31
CA ALA A 81 -9.87 -23.92 17.34
C ALA A 81 -8.88 -23.53 18.47
N SER A 82 -8.18 -22.39 18.34
CA SER A 82 -7.25 -21.93 19.37
C SER A 82 -7.99 -21.59 20.70
N ALA A 83 -7.43 -22.02 21.81
CA ALA A 83 -7.93 -21.63 23.13
C ALA A 83 -7.61 -20.17 23.48
N ASP A 84 -6.68 -19.53 22.77
CA ASP A 84 -6.32 -18.13 22.97
C ASP A 84 -7.32 -17.20 22.27
N PRO A 85 -8.06 -16.35 23.03
CA PRO A 85 -9.01 -15.40 22.46
C PRO A 85 -8.39 -14.37 21.51
N LEU A 86 -7.09 -14.12 21.60
CA LEU A 86 -6.36 -13.21 20.71
C LEU A 86 -6.05 -13.87 19.38
N VAL A 87 -6.04 -15.18 19.31
CA VAL A 87 -5.77 -15.97 18.11
C VAL A 87 -7.07 -16.40 17.42
N ASN A 88 -8.04 -16.90 18.17
CA ASN A 88 -9.26 -17.47 17.60
C ASN A 88 -10.17 -16.44 16.88
N ARG A 89 -9.98 -15.16 17.15
CA ARG A 89 -10.69 -14.04 16.50
C ARG A 89 -9.98 -13.51 15.26
N ARG A 90 -8.77 -14.01 14.97
CA ARG A 90 -8.01 -13.55 13.81
C ARG A 90 -8.55 -14.15 12.52
N ASP A 91 -8.58 -13.34 11.48
CA ASP A 91 -8.90 -13.77 10.12
C ASP A 91 -7.63 -14.17 9.37
N ALA A 92 -7.63 -15.36 8.78
CA ALA A 92 -6.44 -15.91 8.12
C ALA A 92 -6.02 -15.10 6.88
N VAL A 93 -6.98 -14.52 6.14
CA VAL A 93 -6.68 -13.69 4.96
C VAL A 93 -6.10 -12.36 5.41
N VAL A 94 -6.68 -11.73 6.44
CA VAL A 94 -6.17 -10.48 7.01
C VAL A 94 -4.74 -10.66 7.53
N GLU A 95 -4.47 -11.75 8.26
CA GLU A 95 -3.12 -12.06 8.76
C GLU A 95 -2.12 -12.24 7.62
N PHE A 96 -2.51 -12.98 6.58
CA PHE A 96 -1.66 -13.24 5.42
C PHE A 96 -1.33 -11.95 4.66
N VAL A 97 -2.33 -11.11 4.38
CA VAL A 97 -2.14 -9.80 3.76
C VAL A 97 -1.24 -8.91 4.62
N THR A 98 -1.50 -8.85 5.94
CA THR A 98 -0.67 -8.07 6.87
C THR A 98 0.80 -8.49 6.81
N ALA A 99 1.08 -9.79 6.68
CA ALA A 99 2.44 -10.31 6.55
C ALA A 99 3.09 -10.01 5.18
N LEU A 100 2.29 -9.84 4.11
CA LEU A 100 2.77 -9.51 2.75
C LEU A 100 3.05 -8.01 2.57
N LEU A 101 2.28 -7.11 3.19
CA LEU A 101 2.38 -5.66 2.99
C LEU A 101 3.78 -5.08 3.19
N PRO A 102 4.62 -5.53 4.16
CA PRO A 102 6.00 -5.05 4.30
C PRO A 102 6.87 -5.25 3.06
N ILE A 103 6.57 -6.27 2.23
CA ILE A 103 7.30 -6.54 0.98
C ILE A 103 7.01 -5.44 -0.03
N VAL A 104 5.73 -5.11 -0.22
CA VAL A 104 5.27 -4.04 -1.13
C VAL A 104 5.78 -2.68 -0.65
N ARG A 105 5.61 -2.38 0.65
CA ARG A 105 6.09 -1.15 1.28
C ARG A 105 7.58 -0.93 1.01
N ARG A 106 8.40 -1.96 1.23
CA ARG A 106 9.84 -1.88 0.98
C ARG A 106 10.15 -1.61 -0.50
N LYS A 107 9.45 -2.27 -1.43
CA LYS A 107 9.63 -2.05 -2.88
C LYS A 107 9.25 -0.62 -3.27
N ALA A 108 8.09 -0.14 -2.85
CA ALA A 108 7.62 1.22 -3.14
C ALA A 108 8.56 2.29 -2.56
N ARG A 109 9.04 2.12 -1.31
CA ARG A 109 10.05 3.01 -0.70
C ARG A 109 11.35 3.12 -1.50
N ARG A 110 11.78 2.03 -2.14
CA ARG A 110 12.96 2.03 -2.99
C ARG A 110 12.73 2.69 -4.34
N LEU A 111 11.49 2.63 -4.85
CA LEU A 111 11.12 3.25 -6.12
C LEU A 111 10.94 4.75 -6.00
N LEU A 112 10.30 5.24 -4.94
CA LEU A 112 9.96 6.64 -4.75
C LEU A 112 11.13 7.60 -5.02
N PRO A 113 12.33 7.45 -4.42
CA PRO A 113 13.45 8.36 -4.67
C PRO A 113 13.98 8.32 -6.10
N LEU A 114 13.70 7.25 -6.86
CA LEU A 114 14.15 7.10 -8.25
C LEU A 114 13.22 7.79 -9.24
N ILE A 115 11.96 8.05 -8.85
CA ILE A 115 10.91 8.56 -9.74
C ILE A 115 10.29 9.88 -9.27
N VAL A 116 10.71 10.41 -8.12
CA VAL A 116 10.12 11.62 -7.52
C VAL A 116 10.17 12.82 -8.46
N ASP A 117 11.24 12.94 -9.28
CA ASP A 117 11.40 14.01 -10.26
C ASP A 117 10.83 13.66 -11.66
N GLN A 118 10.16 12.49 -11.77
CA GLN A 118 9.59 11.99 -13.01
C GLN A 118 8.06 11.89 -12.88
N ALA A 119 7.38 13.04 -13.07
CA ALA A 119 5.95 13.21 -12.87
C ALA A 119 5.09 12.06 -13.44
N PRO A 120 5.26 11.59 -14.70
CA PRO A 120 4.43 10.51 -15.24
C PRO A 120 4.63 9.18 -14.51
N LEU A 121 5.86 8.85 -14.11
CA LEU A 121 6.16 7.60 -13.39
C LEU A 121 5.63 7.64 -11.96
N LEU A 122 5.77 8.79 -11.29
CA LEU A 122 5.25 8.97 -9.94
C LEU A 122 3.71 8.86 -9.93
N SER A 123 3.03 9.56 -10.83
CA SER A 123 1.57 9.49 -10.96
C SER A 123 1.11 8.07 -11.28
N HIS A 124 1.79 7.37 -12.20
CA HIS A 124 1.49 5.97 -12.52
C HIS A 124 1.64 5.05 -11.30
N LEU A 125 2.75 5.13 -10.56
CA LEU A 125 2.95 4.33 -9.35
C LEU A 125 1.82 4.56 -8.34
N ILE A 126 1.46 5.83 -8.08
CA ILE A 126 0.43 6.18 -7.11
C ILE A 126 -0.95 5.64 -7.54
N HIS A 127 -1.32 5.79 -8.81
CA HIS A 127 -2.57 5.24 -9.34
C HIS A 127 -2.66 3.71 -9.18
N GLU A 128 -1.60 3.00 -9.52
CA GLU A 128 -1.57 1.55 -9.37
C GLU A 128 -1.59 1.12 -7.90
N MET A 129 -0.99 1.88 -7.01
CA MET A 129 -1.07 1.62 -5.56
C MET A 129 -2.46 1.90 -4.99
N ILE A 130 -3.17 2.93 -5.46
CA ILE A 130 -4.56 3.19 -5.06
C ILE A 130 -5.47 2.03 -5.49
N LYS A 131 -5.29 1.51 -6.72
CA LYS A 131 -6.02 0.33 -7.19
C LYS A 131 -5.70 -0.91 -6.33
N PHE A 132 -4.44 -1.12 -6.02
CA PHE A 132 -4.00 -2.21 -5.14
C PHE A 132 -4.64 -2.13 -3.74
N ASP A 133 -4.67 -0.93 -3.13
CA ASP A 133 -5.30 -0.72 -1.84
C ASP A 133 -6.83 -0.96 -1.89
N ALA A 134 -7.48 -0.58 -3.00
CA ALA A 134 -8.90 -0.86 -3.24
C ALA A 134 -9.16 -2.36 -3.41
N GLU A 135 -8.36 -3.07 -4.24
CA GLU A 135 -8.46 -4.51 -4.45
C GLU A 135 -8.31 -5.29 -3.13
N LEU A 136 -7.34 -4.93 -2.28
CA LEU A 136 -7.18 -5.57 -0.98
C LEU A 136 -8.40 -5.39 -0.09
N ARG A 137 -9.02 -4.21 -0.10
CA ARG A 137 -10.16 -3.88 0.73
C ARG A 137 -11.46 -4.49 0.20
N ASP A 138 -11.71 -4.33 -1.11
CA ASP A 138 -13.00 -4.62 -1.72
C ASP A 138 -13.12 -6.10 -2.13
N ASP A 139 -12.05 -6.71 -2.66
CA ASP A 139 -12.05 -8.10 -3.12
C ASP A 139 -11.65 -9.09 -2.02
N PHE A 140 -10.74 -8.70 -1.12
CA PHE A 140 -10.23 -9.58 -0.07
C PHE A 140 -10.69 -9.21 1.35
N GLY A 141 -11.51 -8.15 1.49
CA GLY A 141 -12.06 -7.73 2.77
C GLY A 141 -10.98 -7.29 3.79
N TYR A 142 -9.84 -6.80 3.33
CA TYR A 142 -8.73 -6.48 4.21
C TYR A 142 -9.06 -5.34 5.18
N SER A 143 -9.19 -5.69 6.46
CA SER A 143 -9.43 -4.77 7.56
C SER A 143 -8.60 -5.18 8.78
N PRO A 144 -7.37 -4.66 8.95
CA PRO A 144 -6.44 -5.11 9.99
C PRO A 144 -6.85 -4.71 11.40
N PHE A 145 -7.78 -3.76 11.55
CA PHE A 145 -8.27 -3.27 12.85
C PHE A 145 -9.59 -3.91 13.28
N GLY A 146 -10.14 -4.83 12.48
CA GLY A 146 -11.40 -5.51 12.79
C GLY A 146 -12.59 -4.53 12.94
N ALA A 147 -13.44 -4.80 13.94
CA ALA A 147 -14.66 -4.02 14.21
C ALA A 147 -14.42 -2.72 15.02
N ASP A 148 -13.19 -2.40 15.39
CA ASP A 148 -12.87 -1.28 16.29
C ASP A 148 -13.05 0.13 15.65
N GLY A 149 -13.67 0.21 14.47
CA GLY A 149 -14.01 1.47 13.82
C GLY A 149 -12.83 2.22 13.21
N VAL A 150 -11.61 1.69 13.30
CA VAL A 150 -10.44 2.25 12.64
C VAL A 150 -10.39 1.75 11.20
N VAL A 151 -10.49 2.66 10.23
CA VAL A 151 -10.41 2.33 8.81
C VAL A 151 -8.94 2.29 8.38
N TRP A 152 -8.52 1.20 7.74
CA TRP A 152 -7.22 1.17 7.08
C TRP A 152 -7.20 2.12 5.88
N LYS A 153 -6.29 3.08 5.91
CA LYS A 153 -6.20 4.15 4.91
C LYS A 153 -5.49 3.74 3.62
N GLY A 154 -4.88 2.57 3.62
CA GLY A 154 -4.10 2.05 2.50
C GLY A 154 -2.60 2.25 2.65
N LEU A 155 -1.85 1.42 1.93
CA LEU A 155 -0.40 1.53 1.85
C LEU A 155 0.04 2.81 1.12
N THR A 156 -0.78 3.29 0.18
CA THR A 156 -0.57 4.56 -0.52
C THR A 156 -0.54 5.73 0.45
N HIS A 157 -1.47 5.79 1.40
CA HIS A 157 -1.50 6.81 2.44
C HIS A 157 -0.24 6.77 3.30
N ASP A 158 0.21 5.59 3.72
CA ASP A 158 1.43 5.43 4.51
C ASP A 158 2.65 6.02 3.78
N LEU A 159 2.78 5.76 2.49
CA LEU A 159 3.91 6.22 1.68
C LEU A 159 3.85 7.71 1.37
N LEU A 160 2.66 8.26 1.10
CA LEU A 160 2.50 9.66 0.76
C LEU A 160 2.56 10.57 1.98
N VAL A 161 1.88 10.20 3.06
CA VAL A 161 1.70 11.08 4.23
C VAL A 161 2.80 10.86 5.26
N VAL A 162 3.09 9.61 5.61
CA VAL A 162 4.05 9.28 6.67
C VAL A 162 5.49 9.48 6.18
N GLU A 163 5.77 9.20 4.92
CA GLU A 163 7.13 9.25 4.35
C GLU A 163 7.43 10.53 3.55
N GLY A 164 6.50 11.48 3.51
CA GLY A 164 6.72 12.80 2.92
C GLY A 164 6.66 12.87 1.40
N GLY A 165 6.20 11.80 0.71
CA GLY A 165 6.01 11.76 -0.73
C GLY A 165 4.89 12.68 -1.26
N PHE A 166 4.04 13.18 -0.35
CA PHE A 166 2.85 13.98 -0.71
C PHE A 166 3.18 15.30 -1.40
N GLY A 167 4.26 15.96 -0.98
CA GLY A 167 4.67 17.26 -1.57
C GLY A 167 5.02 17.13 -3.06
N GLY A 168 5.78 16.11 -3.43
CA GLY A 168 6.14 15.81 -4.82
C GLY A 168 4.93 15.41 -5.66
N TRP A 169 4.07 14.54 -5.13
CA TRP A 169 2.85 14.12 -5.81
C TRP A 169 1.87 15.29 -6.05
N LEU A 170 1.65 16.15 -5.05
CA LEU A 170 0.75 17.29 -5.18
C LEU A 170 1.24 18.29 -6.24
N GLN A 171 2.56 18.47 -6.38
CA GLN A 171 3.14 19.30 -7.44
C GLN A 171 2.86 18.70 -8.82
N VAL A 172 3.05 17.41 -8.98
CA VAL A 172 2.77 16.67 -10.22
C VAL A 172 1.29 16.75 -10.63
N GLU A 173 0.37 16.54 -9.69
CA GLU A 173 -1.08 16.66 -9.97
C GLU A 173 -1.45 18.08 -10.40
N LYS A 174 -0.88 19.11 -9.79
CA LYS A 174 -1.09 20.50 -10.22
C LYS A 174 -0.57 20.75 -11.63
N GLU A 175 0.58 20.24 -11.98
CA GLU A 175 1.16 20.38 -13.31
C GLU A 175 0.36 19.61 -14.37
N CYS A 176 -0.16 18.42 -14.04
CA CYS A 176 -1.02 17.63 -14.92
C CYS A 176 -2.42 18.22 -15.09
N MET A 177 -2.99 18.86 -14.06
CA MET A 177 -4.34 19.44 -14.12
C MET A 177 -4.38 20.81 -14.80
N PHE A 178 -3.25 21.51 -14.95
CA PHE A 178 -3.18 22.84 -15.58
C PHE A 178 -2.19 22.94 -16.76
N PRO A 179 -2.31 22.10 -17.80
CA PRO A 179 -1.48 22.28 -19.00
C PRO A 179 -1.87 23.53 -19.84
N SER A 180 -2.98 24.20 -19.52
CA SER A 180 -3.56 25.25 -20.38
C SER A 180 -3.27 26.70 -19.97
N CYS A 181 -2.70 26.98 -18.80
CA CYS A 181 -2.46 28.37 -18.40
C CYS A 181 -1.13 28.99 -18.85
N ALA A 182 -0.15 28.17 -19.26
CA ALA A 182 1.16 28.69 -19.67
C ALA A 182 1.25 29.16 -21.13
N LEU A 183 0.29 28.84 -21.97
CA LEU A 183 0.29 29.21 -23.42
C LEU A 183 -0.49 30.49 -23.75
N SER A 184 -1.12 31.15 -22.78
CA SER A 184 -1.99 32.31 -23.04
C SER A 184 -1.33 33.69 -22.79
N LEU A 185 -0.08 33.75 -22.34
CA LEU A 185 0.58 35.03 -22.01
C LEU A 185 1.67 35.47 -22.99
N SER A 186 1.88 34.75 -24.11
CA SER A 186 2.89 35.11 -25.11
C SER A 186 2.37 35.69 -26.43
N SER A 187 1.08 36.04 -26.53
CA SER A 187 0.47 36.53 -27.78
C SER A 187 -0.20 37.90 -27.69
N THR A 188 0.33 38.80 -26.84
CA THR A 188 -0.16 40.20 -26.90
C THR A 188 1.00 41.17 -26.61
N LEU A 189 1.96 41.23 -27.54
CA LEU A 189 2.86 42.36 -27.76
C LEU A 189 3.50 42.20 -29.16
N LEU A 190 2.77 42.68 -30.17
CA LEU A 190 3.29 43.26 -31.42
C LEU A 190 2.23 44.19 -31.95
#